data_7c693eef5c629461252a2fb3bd24e8fd
#
_entry.id   7c693eef5c629461252a2fb3bd24e8fd
#
_cell.length_a   1.000
_cell.length_b   1.000
_cell.length_c   1.000
_cell.angle_alpha   90.00
_cell.angle_beta   90.00
_cell.angle_gamma   90.00
#
_symmetry.space_group_name_H-M   'P 1'
#
loop_
_entity.id
_entity.type
_entity.pdbx_description
1 polymer ?
#
loop_
_entity_poly.entity_id
_entity_poly.type
_entity_poly.pdbx_seq_one_letter_code
_entity_poly.pdbx_strand_id
1 'polypeptide(L)'
;MTGQRFRVAAAITALAYIAIQGFQEVVFRSLGEPATPAEALAVGGHPLHVARSIAMLAAMVGLIFLYGAICVQRARARPVLAGFTFLSFLLFGWLEIGLRSVELIWTQIDLPAAYARAPDPAILDRVALFQSVQHALYLPLGFSVLVGNALGAWLFETGRSLDRVIQVVFVLNALRNATRLLTVYAGWPLFPAAAYDAAYFAMVVAYYGPIAYWLVKRDDTGRAAR
;
A
#
# COMPACT_ATOMS: atom_id res chain seq x y z
N MET A 1 18.70 -3.18 19.21
CA MET A 1 19.15 -2.41 18.02
C MET A 1 19.36 -0.96 18.42
N THR A 2 20.47 -0.33 17.99
CA THR A 2 20.64 1.12 18.15
C THR A 2 19.55 1.85 17.35
N GLY A 3 19.09 3.01 17.81
CA GLY A 3 18.03 3.78 17.14
C GLY A 3 18.32 4.07 15.66
N GLN A 4 19.59 4.22 15.30
CA GLN A 4 20.03 4.40 13.90
C GLN A 4 19.78 3.15 13.04
N ARG A 5 20.16 1.95 13.51
CA ARG A 5 19.93 0.70 12.75
C ARG A 5 18.44 0.46 12.48
N PHE A 6 17.60 0.79 13.45
CA PHE A 6 16.16 0.69 13.30
C PHE A 6 15.61 1.63 12.21
N ARG A 7 16.09 2.89 12.16
CA ARG A 7 15.71 3.85 11.13
C ARG A 7 16.20 3.44 9.74
N VAL A 8 17.44 2.96 9.64
CA VAL A 8 18.00 2.48 8.36
C VAL A 8 17.21 1.27 7.85
N ALA A 9 16.84 0.32 8.71
CA ALA A 9 16.00 -0.80 8.32
C ALA A 9 14.63 -0.34 7.79
N ALA A 10 14.00 0.66 8.44
CA ALA A 10 12.74 1.22 7.97
C ALA A 10 12.89 1.97 6.62
N ALA A 11 14.00 2.68 6.41
CA ALA A 11 14.29 3.32 5.12
C ALA A 11 14.50 2.29 4.00
N ILE A 12 15.22 1.21 4.27
CA ILE A 12 15.38 0.08 3.33
C ILE A 12 14.01 -0.52 2.98
N THR A 13 13.12 -0.67 3.97
CA THR A 13 11.75 -1.16 3.73
C THR A 13 10.97 -0.24 2.79
N ALA A 14 11.07 1.09 2.96
CA ALA A 14 10.43 2.03 2.05
C ALA A 14 10.96 1.92 0.61
N LEU A 15 12.27 1.78 0.44
CA LEU A 15 12.90 1.59 -0.88
C LEU A 15 12.55 0.23 -1.49
N ALA A 16 12.51 -0.84 -0.69
CA ALA A 16 12.07 -2.16 -1.13
C ALA A 16 10.62 -2.13 -1.61
N TYR A 17 9.74 -1.39 -0.92
CA TYR A 17 8.37 -1.20 -1.37
C TYR A 17 8.29 -0.51 -2.73
N ILE A 18 9.08 0.55 -2.97
CA ILE A 18 9.17 1.21 -4.28
C ILE A 18 9.59 0.20 -5.35
N ALA A 19 10.62 -0.61 -5.09
CA ALA A 19 11.10 -1.62 -6.04
C ALA A 19 10.03 -2.68 -6.35
N ILE A 20 9.28 -3.15 -5.35
CA ILE A 20 8.18 -4.10 -5.53
C ILE A 20 7.03 -3.48 -6.35
N GLN A 21 6.72 -2.20 -6.15
CA GLN A 21 5.71 -1.50 -6.95
C GLN A 21 6.18 -1.31 -8.41
N GLY A 22 7.47 -1.06 -8.63
CA GLY A 22 8.04 -1.06 -9.98
C GLY A 22 7.97 -2.43 -10.65
N PHE A 23 8.26 -3.49 -9.91
CA PHE A 23 8.08 -4.87 -10.39
C PHE A 23 6.61 -5.15 -10.74
N GLN A 24 5.66 -4.73 -9.91
CA GLN A 24 4.23 -4.84 -10.19
C GLN A 24 3.84 -4.17 -11.51
N GLU A 25 4.34 -2.97 -11.75
CA GLU A 25 4.10 -2.22 -12.99
C GLU A 25 4.62 -2.99 -14.22
N VAL A 26 5.82 -3.56 -14.12
CA VAL A 26 6.40 -4.40 -15.20
C VAL A 26 5.53 -5.63 -15.46
N VAL A 27 5.07 -6.31 -14.41
CA VAL A 27 4.22 -7.50 -14.55
C VAL A 27 2.91 -7.16 -15.26
N PHE A 28 2.22 -6.10 -14.86
CA PHE A 28 0.96 -5.71 -15.51
C PHE A 28 1.14 -5.33 -16.96
N ARG A 29 2.19 -4.60 -17.31
CA ARG A 29 2.50 -4.26 -18.70
C ARG A 29 2.87 -5.49 -19.54
N SER A 30 3.54 -6.48 -18.94
CA SER A 30 3.98 -7.69 -19.65
C SER A 30 2.85 -8.67 -19.93
N LEU A 31 1.86 -8.75 -19.05
CA LEU A 31 0.76 -9.70 -19.16
C LEU A 31 -0.45 -9.12 -19.93
N GLY A 32 -0.54 -7.80 -20.04
CA GLY A 32 -1.65 -7.11 -20.68
C GLY A 32 -2.98 -7.20 -19.94
N GLU A 33 -4.02 -6.60 -20.50
CA GLU A 33 -5.38 -6.65 -19.95
C GLU A 33 -6.13 -7.84 -20.57
N PRO A 34 -6.70 -8.75 -19.73
CA PRO A 34 -7.47 -9.88 -20.25
C PRO A 34 -8.81 -9.39 -20.83
N ALA A 35 -9.19 -9.93 -21.99
CA ALA A 35 -10.44 -9.57 -22.66
C ALA A 35 -11.65 -10.41 -22.17
N THR A 36 -11.39 -11.57 -21.57
CA THR A 36 -12.42 -12.48 -21.08
C THR A 36 -12.18 -12.94 -19.65
N PRO A 37 -13.22 -13.36 -18.89
CA PRO A 37 -13.05 -13.90 -17.54
C PRO A 37 -12.13 -15.14 -17.49
N ALA A 38 -12.13 -15.97 -18.52
CA ALA A 38 -11.24 -17.13 -18.62
C ALA A 38 -9.77 -16.72 -18.82
N GLU A 39 -9.51 -15.70 -19.63
CA GLU A 39 -8.18 -15.09 -19.76
C GLU A 39 -7.73 -14.43 -18.47
N ALA A 40 -8.62 -13.72 -17.79
CA ALA A 40 -8.34 -13.12 -16.47
C ALA A 40 -7.91 -14.18 -15.45
N LEU A 41 -8.54 -15.34 -15.47
CA LEU A 41 -8.17 -16.46 -14.63
C LEU A 41 -6.80 -17.04 -15.01
N ALA A 42 -6.53 -17.19 -16.31
CA ALA A 42 -5.23 -17.67 -16.80
C ALA A 42 -4.09 -16.69 -16.47
N VAL A 43 -4.31 -15.39 -16.67
CA VAL A 43 -3.36 -14.32 -16.29
C VAL A 43 -3.14 -14.32 -14.78
N GLY A 44 -4.20 -14.47 -13.98
CA GLY A 44 -4.10 -14.59 -12.52
C GLY A 44 -3.18 -15.72 -12.08
N GLY A 45 -3.29 -16.90 -12.73
CA GLY A 45 -2.44 -18.08 -12.47
C GLY A 45 -1.03 -18.01 -13.08
N HIS A 46 -0.69 -16.96 -13.82
CA HIS A 46 0.62 -16.83 -14.42
C HIS A 46 1.74 -16.71 -13.37
N PRO A 47 2.88 -17.42 -13.50
CA PRO A 47 3.95 -17.42 -12.49
C PRO A 47 4.46 -16.03 -12.08
N LEU A 48 4.56 -15.08 -13.03
CA LEU A 48 4.94 -13.69 -12.73
C LEU A 48 3.90 -12.98 -11.86
N HIS A 49 2.60 -13.25 -12.09
CA HIS A 49 1.53 -12.66 -11.30
C HIS A 49 1.52 -13.22 -9.87
N VAL A 50 1.73 -14.52 -9.73
CA VAL A 50 1.90 -15.19 -8.42
C VAL A 50 3.11 -14.65 -7.67
N ALA A 51 4.27 -14.52 -8.35
CA ALA A 51 5.49 -13.96 -7.76
C ALA A 51 5.28 -12.51 -7.29
N ARG A 52 4.58 -11.68 -8.09
CA ARG A 52 4.17 -10.33 -7.71
C ARG A 52 3.34 -10.34 -6.42
N SER A 53 2.34 -11.23 -6.32
CA SER A 53 1.45 -11.29 -5.15
C SER A 53 2.19 -11.72 -3.89
N ILE A 54 3.14 -12.64 -3.99
CA ILE A 54 4.02 -13.03 -2.87
C ILE A 54 4.89 -11.83 -2.44
N ALA A 55 5.50 -11.12 -3.41
CA ALA A 55 6.29 -9.93 -3.12
C ALA A 55 5.45 -8.84 -2.44
N MET A 56 4.20 -8.64 -2.89
CA MET A 56 3.28 -7.69 -2.28
C MET A 56 2.89 -8.07 -0.86
N LEU A 57 2.67 -9.34 -0.55
CA LEU A 57 2.42 -9.81 0.81
C LEU A 57 3.60 -9.48 1.74
N ALA A 58 4.84 -9.78 1.31
CA ALA A 58 6.03 -9.43 2.06
C ALA A 58 6.15 -7.89 2.24
N ALA A 59 5.81 -7.13 1.19
CA ALA A 59 5.82 -5.68 1.24
C ALA A 59 4.82 -5.12 2.26
N MET A 60 3.63 -5.71 2.41
CA MET A 60 2.63 -5.25 3.40
C MET A 60 3.11 -5.44 4.83
N VAL A 61 3.77 -6.56 5.14
CA VAL A 61 4.42 -6.76 6.44
C VAL A 61 5.50 -5.69 6.66
N GLY A 62 6.31 -5.41 5.63
CA GLY A 62 7.30 -4.34 5.66
C GLY A 62 6.67 -2.96 5.90
N LEU A 63 5.53 -2.64 5.28
CA LEU A 63 4.84 -1.37 5.48
C LEU A 63 4.33 -1.20 6.91
N ILE A 64 3.80 -2.24 7.55
CA ILE A 64 3.41 -2.19 8.96
C ILE A 64 4.63 -1.83 9.82
N PHE A 65 5.78 -2.46 9.57
CA PHE A 65 7.03 -2.13 10.24
C PHE A 65 7.47 -0.68 9.97
N LEU A 66 7.41 -0.21 8.73
CA LEU A 66 7.76 1.16 8.33
C LEU A 66 6.92 2.20 9.07
N TYR A 67 5.58 2.04 9.04
CA TYR A 67 4.69 2.97 9.74
C TYR A 67 4.85 2.90 11.25
N GLY A 68 5.08 1.72 11.82
CA GLY A 68 5.46 1.56 13.22
C GLY A 68 6.73 2.32 13.56
N ALA A 69 7.76 2.23 12.70
CA ALA A 69 9.00 2.96 12.89
C ALA A 69 8.81 4.48 12.86
N ILE A 70 8.00 4.99 11.92
CA ILE A 70 7.65 6.42 11.84
C ILE A 70 6.94 6.88 13.13
N CYS A 71 5.93 6.13 13.57
CA CYS A 71 5.14 6.47 14.75
C CYS A 71 5.97 6.43 16.04
N VAL A 72 6.83 5.43 16.23
CA VAL A 72 7.75 5.34 17.37
C VAL A 72 8.69 6.56 17.43
N GLN A 73 9.17 7.06 16.28
CA GLN A 73 10.01 8.26 16.24
C GLN A 73 9.28 9.52 16.74
N ARG A 74 7.95 9.54 16.68
CA ARG A 74 7.09 10.66 17.08
C ARG A 74 6.36 10.46 18.41
N ALA A 75 6.32 9.24 18.92
CA ALA A 75 5.57 8.87 20.11
C ALA A 75 5.99 9.67 21.37
N ARG A 76 7.26 10.08 21.49
CA ARG A 76 7.72 10.90 22.63
C ARG A 76 7.05 12.27 22.69
N ALA A 77 6.77 12.90 21.54
CA ALA A 77 6.17 14.23 21.50
C ALA A 77 4.63 14.19 21.50
N ARG A 78 4.05 13.18 20.82
CA ARG A 78 2.59 13.08 20.62
C ARG A 78 2.17 11.59 20.71
N PRO A 79 2.21 10.95 21.90
CA PRO A 79 2.03 9.51 22.04
C PRO A 79 0.66 9.00 21.58
N VAL A 80 -0.41 9.71 21.93
CA VAL A 80 -1.79 9.34 21.55
C VAL A 80 -1.97 9.42 20.03
N LEU A 81 -1.52 10.52 19.44
CA LEU A 81 -1.63 10.71 17.98
C LEU A 81 -0.81 9.67 17.22
N ALA A 82 0.41 9.37 17.68
CA ALA A 82 1.25 8.32 17.09
C ALA A 82 0.60 6.93 17.19
N GLY A 83 -0.06 6.64 18.31
CA GLY A 83 -0.80 5.40 18.53
C GLY A 83 -1.97 5.25 17.53
N PHE A 84 -2.83 6.27 17.40
CA PHE A 84 -3.95 6.23 16.46
C PHE A 84 -3.49 6.20 15.00
N THR A 85 -2.42 6.94 14.65
CA THR A 85 -1.81 6.87 13.32
C THR A 85 -1.35 5.45 13.02
N PHE A 86 -0.63 4.82 13.95
CA PHE A 86 -0.15 3.45 13.77
C PHE A 86 -1.30 2.44 13.66
N LEU A 87 -2.32 2.54 14.52
CA LEU A 87 -3.49 1.65 14.46
C LEU A 87 -4.22 1.74 13.11
N SER A 88 -4.34 2.93 12.54
CA SER A 88 -4.94 3.11 11.22
C SER A 88 -4.14 2.41 10.12
N PHE A 89 -2.81 2.55 10.14
CA PHE A 89 -1.95 1.84 9.17
C PHE A 89 -1.84 0.34 9.45
N LEU A 90 -1.93 -0.09 10.71
CA LEU A 90 -1.98 -1.51 11.06
C LEU A 90 -3.26 -2.15 10.53
N LEU A 91 -4.41 -1.50 10.69
CA LEU A 91 -5.69 -1.97 10.15
C LEU A 91 -5.64 -2.06 8.62
N PHE A 92 -5.11 -1.04 7.95
CA PHE A 92 -4.85 -1.08 6.51
C PHE A 92 -4.01 -2.29 6.12
N GLY A 93 -2.83 -2.45 6.74
CA GLY A 93 -1.90 -3.53 6.42
C GLY A 93 -2.50 -4.90 6.67
N TRP A 94 -3.26 -5.06 7.74
CA TRP A 94 -3.91 -6.32 8.09
C TRP A 94 -5.01 -6.69 7.10
N LEU A 95 -5.87 -5.74 6.71
CA LEU A 95 -6.90 -5.96 5.69
C LEU A 95 -6.28 -6.31 4.33
N GLU A 96 -5.22 -5.61 3.94
CA GLU A 96 -4.53 -5.85 2.67
C GLU A 96 -3.84 -7.23 2.67
N ILE A 97 -3.17 -7.62 3.76
CA ILE A 97 -2.59 -8.97 3.90
C ILE A 97 -3.68 -10.04 3.75
N GLY A 98 -4.82 -9.88 4.42
CA GLY A 98 -5.93 -10.81 4.32
C GLY A 98 -6.44 -10.94 2.89
N LEU A 99 -6.74 -9.81 2.24
CA LEU A 99 -7.21 -9.78 0.84
C LEU A 99 -6.21 -10.42 -0.11
N ARG A 100 -4.92 -10.06 -0.02
CA ARG A 100 -3.86 -10.60 -0.88
C ARG A 100 -3.60 -12.07 -0.64
N SER A 101 -3.76 -12.56 0.59
CA SER A 101 -3.63 -13.98 0.88
C SER A 101 -4.75 -14.78 0.21
N VAL A 102 -5.98 -14.31 0.31
CA VAL A 102 -7.13 -14.96 -0.36
C VAL A 102 -6.98 -14.87 -1.89
N GLU A 103 -6.60 -13.71 -2.42
CA GLU A 103 -6.31 -13.53 -3.86
C GLU A 103 -5.27 -14.54 -4.33
N LEU A 104 -4.12 -14.62 -3.64
CA LEU A 104 -3.03 -15.52 -4.02
C LEU A 104 -3.45 -16.98 -4.02
N ILE A 105 -4.01 -17.45 -2.92
CA ILE A 105 -4.33 -18.89 -2.78
C ILE A 105 -5.52 -19.26 -3.65
N TRP A 106 -6.62 -18.53 -3.52
CA TRP A 106 -7.86 -18.92 -4.14
C TRP A 106 -7.91 -18.56 -5.63
N THR A 107 -7.69 -17.26 -5.98
CA THR A 107 -7.90 -16.82 -7.36
C THR A 107 -6.67 -16.97 -8.28
N GLN A 108 -5.47 -17.13 -7.73
CA GLN A 108 -4.25 -17.29 -8.53
C GLN A 108 -3.69 -18.71 -8.53
N ILE A 109 -3.99 -19.53 -7.55
CA ILE A 109 -3.51 -20.93 -7.47
C ILE A 109 -4.66 -21.92 -7.67
N ASP A 110 -5.65 -21.92 -6.77
CA ASP A 110 -6.65 -23.00 -6.73
C ASP A 110 -7.64 -22.95 -7.91
N LEU A 111 -8.25 -21.78 -8.19
CA LEU A 111 -9.24 -21.65 -9.27
C LEU A 111 -8.64 -21.84 -10.66
N PRO A 112 -7.45 -21.27 -11.02
CA PRO A 112 -6.79 -21.55 -12.28
C PRO A 112 -6.47 -23.04 -12.48
N ALA A 113 -5.96 -23.69 -11.42
CA ALA A 113 -5.66 -25.12 -11.46
C ALA A 113 -6.91 -26.00 -11.60
N ALA A 114 -8.02 -25.60 -10.97
CA ALA A 114 -9.31 -26.28 -11.10
C ALA A 114 -9.88 -26.11 -12.52
N TYR A 115 -9.87 -24.89 -13.05
CA TYR A 115 -10.38 -24.59 -14.39
C TYR A 115 -9.57 -25.26 -15.49
N ALA A 116 -8.25 -25.34 -15.35
CA ALA A 116 -7.39 -26.04 -16.30
C ALA A 116 -7.66 -27.55 -16.37
N ARG A 117 -8.12 -28.17 -15.25
CA ARG A 117 -8.47 -29.60 -15.20
C ARG A 117 -9.86 -29.89 -15.76
N ALA A 118 -10.82 -29.03 -15.49
CA ALA A 118 -12.20 -29.15 -15.93
C ALA A 118 -12.81 -27.75 -16.06
N PRO A 119 -12.86 -27.17 -17.26
CA PRO A 119 -13.48 -25.88 -17.51
C PRO A 119 -14.97 -25.90 -17.08
N ASP A 120 -15.30 -25.09 -16.08
CA ASP A 120 -16.64 -24.97 -15.53
C ASP A 120 -16.98 -23.49 -15.31
N PRO A 121 -18.09 -22.98 -15.90
CA PRO A 121 -18.55 -21.62 -15.69
C PRO A 121 -18.71 -21.25 -14.21
N ALA A 122 -19.07 -22.18 -13.33
CA ALA A 122 -19.18 -21.95 -11.88
C ALA A 122 -17.86 -21.52 -11.23
N ILE A 123 -16.72 -21.83 -11.85
CA ILE A 123 -15.41 -21.34 -11.38
C ILE A 123 -15.27 -19.85 -11.68
N LEU A 124 -15.73 -19.39 -12.83
CA LEU A 124 -15.72 -17.98 -13.21
C LEU A 124 -16.64 -17.16 -12.29
N ASP A 125 -17.80 -17.71 -11.90
CA ASP A 125 -18.70 -17.07 -10.94
C ASP A 125 -18.04 -16.87 -9.57
N ARG A 126 -17.18 -17.81 -9.14
CA ARG A 126 -16.40 -17.66 -7.90
C ARG A 126 -15.37 -16.54 -7.98
N VAL A 127 -14.75 -16.34 -9.15
CA VAL A 127 -13.84 -15.19 -9.37
C VAL A 127 -14.62 -13.88 -9.25
N ALA A 128 -15.79 -13.78 -9.89
CA ALA A 128 -16.65 -12.60 -9.81
C ALA A 128 -17.12 -12.32 -8.37
N LEU A 129 -17.47 -13.36 -7.62
CA LEU A 129 -17.81 -13.25 -6.20
C LEU A 129 -16.64 -12.70 -5.38
N PHE A 130 -15.41 -13.22 -5.60
CA PHE A 130 -14.22 -12.70 -4.93
C PHE A 130 -13.99 -11.22 -5.25
N GLN A 131 -14.12 -10.83 -6.51
CA GLN A 131 -13.97 -9.41 -6.92
C GLN A 131 -14.97 -8.50 -6.21
N SER A 132 -16.23 -8.97 -6.03
CA SER A 132 -17.27 -8.22 -5.31
C SER A 132 -16.92 -8.06 -3.82
N VAL A 133 -16.45 -9.12 -3.17
CA VAL A 133 -16.00 -9.09 -1.78
C VAL A 133 -14.78 -8.19 -1.63
N GLN A 134 -13.81 -8.30 -2.54
CA GLN A 134 -12.62 -7.44 -2.58
C GLN A 134 -13.00 -5.96 -2.70
N HIS A 135 -13.92 -5.64 -3.62
CA HIS A 135 -14.43 -4.28 -3.79
C HIS A 135 -15.05 -3.76 -2.49
N ALA A 136 -15.89 -4.54 -1.81
CA ALA A 136 -16.49 -4.14 -0.54
C ALA A 136 -15.43 -3.91 0.56
N LEU A 137 -14.41 -4.76 0.65
CA LEU A 137 -13.36 -4.65 1.66
C LEU A 137 -12.35 -3.52 1.37
N TYR A 138 -12.23 -3.06 0.14
CA TYR A 138 -11.43 -1.88 -0.18
C TYR A 138 -12.01 -0.58 0.39
N LEU A 139 -13.29 -0.52 0.76
CA LEU A 139 -13.86 0.65 1.42
C LEU A 139 -13.24 0.87 2.82
N PRO A 140 -13.35 -0.04 3.80
CA PRO A 140 -12.72 0.14 5.11
C PRO A 140 -11.19 0.23 5.02
N LEU A 141 -10.56 -0.47 4.08
CA LEU A 141 -9.13 -0.37 3.79
C LEU A 141 -8.75 1.06 3.36
N GLY A 142 -9.47 1.63 2.40
CA GLY A 142 -9.25 2.99 1.92
C GLY A 142 -9.47 4.05 3.00
N PHE A 143 -10.51 3.89 3.84
CA PHE A 143 -10.71 4.75 5.00
C PHE A 143 -9.56 4.66 6.00
N SER A 144 -9.05 3.46 6.29
CA SER A 144 -7.93 3.28 7.21
C SER A 144 -6.68 4.01 6.71
N VAL A 145 -6.37 3.91 5.40
CA VAL A 145 -5.25 4.63 4.79
C VAL A 145 -5.48 6.15 4.83
N LEU A 146 -6.69 6.61 4.49
CA LEU A 146 -7.04 8.02 4.53
C LEU A 146 -6.83 8.60 5.92
N VAL A 147 -7.41 7.97 6.95
CA VAL A 147 -7.28 8.40 8.35
C VAL A 147 -5.82 8.34 8.80
N GLY A 148 -5.10 7.25 8.50
CA GLY A 148 -3.68 7.11 8.83
C GLY A 148 -2.82 8.22 8.23
N ASN A 149 -3.08 8.62 6.99
CA ASN A 149 -2.36 9.71 6.33
C ASN A 149 -2.77 11.08 6.90
N ALA A 150 -4.03 11.34 7.19
CA ALA A 150 -4.48 12.59 7.81
C ALA A 150 -3.86 12.78 9.20
N LEU A 151 -3.90 11.75 10.05
CA LEU A 151 -3.26 11.76 11.36
C LEU A 151 -1.72 11.84 11.25
N GLY A 152 -1.13 11.18 10.25
CA GLY A 152 0.30 11.28 9.92
C GLY A 152 0.71 12.70 9.58
N ALA A 153 -0.06 13.41 8.77
CA ALA A 153 0.17 14.82 8.46
C ALA A 153 0.17 15.68 9.73
N TRP A 154 -0.77 15.44 10.63
CA TRP A 154 -0.83 16.16 11.91
C TRP A 154 0.34 15.77 12.84
N LEU A 155 0.76 14.51 12.83
CA LEU A 155 1.90 14.02 13.61
C LEU A 155 3.22 14.72 13.24
N PHE A 156 3.35 15.20 11.98
CA PHE A 156 4.51 15.90 11.46
C PHE A 156 4.43 17.44 11.53
N GLU A 157 3.41 18.01 12.15
CA GLU A 157 3.27 19.45 12.38
C GLU A 157 4.25 19.93 13.46
N THR A 158 5.53 20.12 13.10
CA THR A 158 6.61 20.47 14.04
C THR A 158 7.36 21.75 13.69
N GLY A 159 7.09 22.36 12.53
CA GLY A 159 7.75 23.56 12.05
C GLY A 159 9.15 23.33 11.44
N ARG A 160 9.75 22.13 11.56
CA ARG A 160 11.04 21.79 10.97
C ARG A 160 10.89 21.57 9.46
N SER A 161 11.84 22.04 8.64
CA SER A 161 11.75 22.00 7.17
C SER A 161 11.54 20.59 6.62
N LEU A 162 12.33 19.61 7.10
CA LEU A 162 12.20 18.21 6.65
C LEU A 162 10.91 17.55 7.11
N ASP A 163 10.46 17.84 8.33
CA ASP A 163 9.16 17.37 8.83
C ASP A 163 8.00 17.95 8.02
N ARG A 164 8.12 19.20 7.56
CA ARG A 164 7.11 19.82 6.68
C ARG A 164 7.01 19.11 5.33
N VAL A 165 8.14 18.64 4.75
CA VAL A 165 8.11 17.82 3.54
C VAL A 165 7.31 16.54 3.79
N ILE A 166 7.56 15.84 4.90
CA ILE A 166 6.82 14.62 5.24
C ILE A 166 5.34 14.93 5.52
N GLN A 167 5.03 16.04 6.18
CA GLN A 167 3.66 16.49 6.37
C GLN A 167 2.93 16.66 5.04
N VAL A 168 3.54 17.36 4.07
CA VAL A 168 2.98 17.55 2.73
C VAL A 168 2.77 16.21 2.02
N VAL A 169 3.72 15.30 2.11
CA VAL A 169 3.62 13.94 1.55
C VAL A 169 2.42 13.19 2.12
N PHE A 170 2.18 13.24 3.42
CA PHE A 170 1.01 12.64 4.04
C PHE A 170 -0.31 13.32 3.63
N VAL A 171 -0.33 14.66 3.54
CA VAL A 171 -1.51 15.39 3.05
C VAL A 171 -1.85 14.99 1.62
N LEU A 172 -0.88 14.99 0.71
CA LEU A 172 -1.10 14.62 -0.68
C LEU A 172 -1.60 13.17 -0.82
N ASN A 173 -1.07 12.25 -0.01
CA ASN A 173 -1.54 10.87 -0.04
C ASN A 173 -2.94 10.71 0.60
N ALA A 174 -3.28 11.49 1.62
CA ALA A 174 -4.64 11.55 2.16
C ALA A 174 -5.62 12.04 1.09
N LEU A 175 -5.32 13.14 0.39
CA LEU A 175 -6.13 13.66 -0.72
C LEU A 175 -6.27 12.63 -1.84
N ARG A 176 -5.19 11.97 -2.24
CA ARG A 176 -5.22 10.90 -3.24
C ARG A 176 -6.17 9.77 -2.82
N ASN A 177 -6.13 9.32 -1.56
CA ASN A 177 -7.02 8.27 -1.08
C ASN A 177 -8.48 8.75 -1.00
N ALA A 178 -8.72 10.00 -0.57
CA ALA A 178 -10.05 10.59 -0.58
C ALA A 178 -10.64 10.64 -1.99
N THR A 179 -9.88 11.14 -2.98
CA THR A 179 -10.32 11.18 -4.38
C THR A 179 -10.63 9.79 -4.93
N ARG A 180 -9.80 8.79 -4.60
CA ARG A 180 -10.06 7.40 -5.01
C ARG A 180 -11.36 6.85 -4.39
N LEU A 181 -11.59 7.07 -3.11
CA LEU A 181 -12.84 6.65 -2.45
C LEU A 181 -14.06 7.31 -3.07
N LEU A 182 -14.01 8.63 -3.35
CA LEU A 182 -15.08 9.35 -4.01
C LEU A 182 -15.33 8.82 -5.43
N THR A 183 -14.28 8.56 -6.20
CA THR A 183 -14.40 8.02 -7.56
C THR A 183 -15.03 6.62 -7.55
N VAL A 184 -14.53 5.74 -6.69
CA VAL A 184 -14.93 4.32 -6.69
C VAL A 184 -16.31 4.10 -6.06
N TYR A 185 -16.64 4.81 -4.97
CA TYR A 185 -17.84 4.52 -4.17
C TYR A 185 -18.94 5.59 -4.29
N ALA A 186 -18.60 6.84 -4.59
CA ALA A 186 -19.59 7.90 -4.82
C ALA A 186 -19.86 8.17 -6.31
N GLY A 187 -19.11 7.54 -7.21
CA GLY A 187 -19.27 7.76 -8.65
C GLY A 187 -18.84 9.15 -9.11
N TRP A 188 -17.95 9.83 -8.37
CA TRP A 188 -17.45 11.17 -8.71
C TRP A 188 -16.04 11.09 -9.32
N PRO A 189 -15.91 10.97 -10.65
CA PRO A 189 -14.61 10.84 -11.29
C PRO A 189 -13.89 12.20 -11.30
N LEU A 190 -13.09 12.46 -10.26
CA LEU A 190 -12.29 13.70 -10.17
C LEU A 190 -11.11 13.69 -11.13
N PHE A 191 -10.63 12.50 -11.51
CA PHE A 191 -9.57 12.30 -12.50
C PHE A 191 -9.91 11.12 -13.41
N PRO A 192 -9.48 11.16 -14.70
CA PRO A 192 -9.56 10.00 -15.57
C PRO A 192 -8.78 8.81 -14.99
N ALA A 193 -9.35 7.61 -15.02
CA ALA A 193 -8.69 6.40 -14.52
C ALA A 193 -7.31 6.18 -15.16
N ALA A 194 -7.21 6.33 -16.48
CA ALA A 194 -5.95 6.20 -17.22
C ALA A 194 -4.86 7.18 -16.75
N ALA A 195 -5.22 8.42 -16.37
CA ALA A 195 -4.25 9.37 -15.83
C ALA A 195 -3.78 8.97 -14.43
N TYR A 196 -4.67 8.42 -13.62
CA TYR A 196 -4.33 7.89 -12.30
C TYR A 196 -3.36 6.70 -12.42
N ASP A 197 -3.66 5.76 -13.30
CA ASP A 197 -2.83 4.55 -13.51
C ASP A 197 -1.45 4.92 -14.05
N ALA A 198 -1.38 5.83 -15.04
CA ALA A 198 -0.12 6.32 -15.58
C ALA A 198 0.76 7.03 -14.53
N ALA A 199 0.15 7.74 -13.57
CA ALA A 199 0.88 8.45 -12.52
C ALA A 199 1.18 7.59 -11.29
N TYR A 200 0.59 6.40 -11.16
CA TYR A 200 0.60 5.63 -9.92
C TYR A 200 2.01 5.36 -9.39
N PHE A 201 2.92 4.83 -10.22
CA PHE A 201 4.28 4.54 -9.80
C PHE A 201 5.05 5.79 -9.38
N ALA A 202 4.90 6.90 -10.13
CA ALA A 202 5.50 8.18 -9.76
C ALA A 202 5.00 8.68 -8.40
N MET A 203 3.70 8.52 -8.11
CA MET A 203 3.13 8.84 -6.79
C MET A 203 3.70 7.97 -5.67
N VAL A 204 3.95 6.69 -5.92
CA VAL A 204 4.60 5.78 -4.96
C VAL A 204 6.01 6.28 -4.63
N VAL A 205 6.80 6.63 -5.64
CA VAL A 205 8.16 7.18 -5.46
C VAL A 205 8.11 8.50 -4.70
N ALA A 206 7.20 9.40 -5.07
CA ALA A 206 7.03 10.71 -4.43
C ALA A 206 6.56 10.59 -2.97
N TYR A 207 5.90 9.50 -2.59
CA TYR A 207 5.48 9.25 -1.22
C TYR A 207 6.59 8.59 -0.39
N TYR A 208 7.12 7.47 -0.83
CA TYR A 208 8.06 6.65 -0.03
C TYR A 208 9.51 7.15 -0.10
N GLY A 209 9.92 7.82 -1.18
CA GLY A 209 11.26 8.39 -1.32
C GLY A 209 11.59 9.43 -0.25
N PRO A 210 10.77 10.48 -0.06
CA PRO A 210 10.96 11.45 1.02
C PRO A 210 10.93 10.81 2.41
N ILE A 211 10.07 9.81 2.65
CA ILE A 211 10.02 9.08 3.92
C ILE A 211 11.33 8.34 4.17
N ALA A 212 11.87 7.63 3.18
CA ALA A 212 13.15 6.95 3.28
C ALA A 212 14.28 7.94 3.57
N TYR A 213 14.32 9.06 2.85
CA TYR A 213 15.30 10.12 3.08
C TYR A 213 15.20 10.71 4.50
N TRP A 214 13.99 11.01 4.97
CA TRP A 214 13.75 11.52 6.32
C TRP A 214 14.26 10.56 7.40
N LEU A 215 14.02 9.25 7.24
CA LEU A 215 14.48 8.23 8.18
C LEU A 215 16.01 8.18 8.31
N VAL A 216 16.72 8.39 7.21
CA VAL A 216 18.19 8.37 7.18
C VAL A 216 18.78 9.68 7.68
N LYS A 217 18.24 10.84 7.23
CA LYS A 217 18.82 12.18 7.48
C LYS A 217 18.41 12.81 8.80
N ARG A 218 17.47 12.23 9.54
CA ARG A 218 17.10 12.76 10.84
C ARG A 218 18.28 12.69 11.80
N ASP A 219 18.95 13.82 11.98
CA ASP A 219 20.05 13.97 12.93
C ASP A 219 19.54 13.79 14.37
N ASP A 220 20.30 13.06 15.18
CA ASP A 220 20.09 12.95 16.63
C ASP A 220 20.48 14.25 17.39
N THR A 221 20.63 15.36 16.68
CA THR A 221 21.03 16.66 17.22
C THR A 221 20.10 17.25 18.29
N GLY A 222 18.98 16.60 18.57
CA GLY A 222 18.18 16.91 19.76
C GLY A 222 18.75 16.42 21.10
N ARG A 223 19.91 15.74 21.12
CA ARG A 223 20.56 15.29 22.36
C ARG A 223 21.60 16.28 22.94
N ALA A 224 22.00 17.29 22.18
CA ALA A 224 23.05 18.23 22.60
C ALA A 224 22.53 19.53 23.25
N ALA A 225 21.22 19.67 23.47
CA ALA A 225 20.60 20.86 24.07
C ALA A 225 19.73 20.48 25.28
N ARG A 226 20.29 19.72 26.23
CA ARG A 226 19.80 19.62 27.61
C ARG A 226 20.96 19.58 28.60
#